data_b41b851bd4178481fad1138dd3054660
#
_entry.id   b41b851bd4178481fad1138dd3054660
#
_cell.length_a   1.000
_cell.length_b   1.000
_cell.length_c   1.000
_cell.angle_alpha   90.00
_cell.angle_beta   90.00
_cell.angle_gamma   90.00
#
_symmetry.space_group_name_H-M   'P 1'
#
loop_
_entity.id
_entity.type
_entity.pdbx_description
1 polymer ?
#
loop_
_entity_poly.entity_id
_entity_poly.type
_entity_poly.pdbx_seq_one_letter_code
_entity_poly.pdbx_strand_id
1 'polypeptide(L)'
;MVYTLDETVDGAFDDVVETTIDALDDEGFGVLCDVDVQATFAKKLDAEFRQYRILGACNPPLAKQGLEADVRLGALLPCNVVVYETDEGDVGVSAVDPETLLSVVDDPELDEIGAEVRERFERVLDEVSA
;
A
#
# COMPACT_ATOMS: atom_id res chain seq x y z
N MET A 1 18.15 2.43 -3.24
CA MET A 1 17.08 3.30 -2.73
C MET A 1 15.94 2.44 -2.19
N VAL A 2 15.54 2.70 -0.97
CA VAL A 2 14.41 2.01 -0.38
C VAL A 2 13.14 2.79 -0.74
N TYR A 3 12.18 2.11 -1.33
CA TYR A 3 10.92 2.73 -1.75
C TYR A 3 9.70 2.10 -1.07
N THR A 4 9.93 1.17 -0.15
CA THR A 4 8.86 0.50 0.59
C THR A 4 9.13 0.52 2.08
N LEU A 5 8.05 0.47 2.85
CA LEU A 5 8.04 0.20 4.29
C LEU A 5 7.54 -1.23 4.44
N ASP A 6 8.28 -2.08 5.13
CA ASP A 6 8.06 -3.53 5.10
C ASP A 6 7.86 -4.13 6.48
N GLU A 7 6.98 -5.14 6.55
CA GLU A 7 6.82 -6.02 7.70
C GLU A 7 6.64 -7.46 7.22
N THR A 8 7.05 -8.41 8.05
CA THR A 8 6.81 -9.83 7.83
C THR A 8 6.07 -10.37 9.03
N VAL A 9 4.97 -11.06 8.81
CA VAL A 9 4.13 -11.56 9.88
C VAL A 9 3.80 -13.04 9.68
N ASP A 10 3.56 -13.74 10.78
CA ASP A 10 3.04 -15.09 10.77
C ASP A 10 1.51 -15.03 10.62
N GLY A 11 0.93 -16.06 10.07
CA GLY A 11 -0.52 -16.19 9.99
C GLY A 11 -1.00 -16.64 8.63
N ALA A 12 -2.30 -16.85 8.50
CA ALA A 12 -2.91 -17.21 7.25
C ALA A 12 -2.97 -15.98 6.34
N PHE A 13 -2.68 -16.18 5.06
CA PHE A 13 -2.61 -15.09 4.08
C PHE A 13 -3.88 -14.23 4.08
N ASP A 14 -5.05 -14.86 4.00
CA ASP A 14 -6.32 -14.13 3.96
C ASP A 14 -6.57 -13.32 5.23
N ASP A 15 -6.16 -13.83 6.38
CA ASP A 15 -6.30 -13.14 7.66
C ASP A 15 -5.39 -11.89 7.69
N VAL A 16 -4.18 -12.00 7.16
CA VAL A 16 -3.25 -10.86 7.10
C VAL A 16 -3.78 -9.79 6.14
N VAL A 17 -4.37 -10.20 5.02
CA VAL A 17 -5.02 -9.25 4.10
C VAL A 17 -6.12 -8.48 4.82
N GLU A 18 -7.01 -9.18 5.55
CA GLU A 18 -8.10 -8.56 6.30
C GLU A 18 -7.58 -7.60 7.38
N THR A 19 -6.59 -8.05 8.15
CA THR A 19 -5.97 -7.23 9.19
C THR A 19 -5.35 -5.96 8.59
N THR A 20 -4.72 -6.09 7.44
CA THR A 20 -4.12 -4.95 6.74
C THR A 20 -5.19 -3.94 6.29
N ILE A 21 -6.29 -4.43 5.73
CA ILE A 21 -7.40 -3.57 5.33
C ILE A 21 -8.00 -2.83 6.54
N ASP A 22 -8.20 -3.55 7.65
CA ASP A 22 -8.72 -2.95 8.88
C ASP A 22 -7.77 -1.91 9.45
N ALA A 23 -6.47 -2.19 9.46
CA ALA A 23 -5.45 -1.25 9.93
C ALA A 23 -5.41 0.01 9.06
N LEU A 24 -5.56 -0.14 7.74
CA LEU A 24 -5.64 1.00 6.83
C LEU A 24 -6.88 1.85 7.14
N ASP A 25 -8.03 1.21 7.36
CA ASP A 25 -9.26 1.91 7.70
C ASP A 25 -9.11 2.72 8.99
N ASP A 26 -8.46 2.16 10.01
CA ASP A 26 -8.19 2.83 11.28
C ASP A 26 -7.37 4.10 11.11
N GLU A 27 -6.54 4.17 10.07
CA GLU A 27 -5.71 5.35 9.77
C GLU A 27 -6.33 6.27 8.71
N GLY A 28 -7.58 6.05 8.36
CA GLY A 28 -8.30 6.90 7.44
C GLY A 28 -8.14 6.55 5.95
N PHE A 29 -7.63 5.35 5.64
CA PHE A 29 -7.47 4.91 4.25
C PHE A 29 -8.57 3.95 3.85
N GLY A 30 -9.28 4.27 2.77
CA GLY A 30 -10.15 3.32 2.11
C GLY A 30 -9.37 2.52 1.08
N VAL A 31 -9.67 1.23 0.96
CA VAL A 31 -9.12 0.39 -0.10
C VAL A 31 -10.02 0.54 -1.32
N LEU A 32 -9.54 1.26 -2.33
CA LEU A 32 -10.32 1.54 -3.54
C LEU A 32 -10.25 0.43 -4.56
N CYS A 33 -9.16 -0.31 -4.56
CA CYS A 33 -8.98 -1.45 -5.46
C CYS A 33 -8.16 -2.52 -4.77
N ASP A 34 -8.41 -3.76 -5.17
CA ASP A 34 -7.77 -4.95 -4.62
C ASP A 34 -7.51 -5.88 -5.79
N VAL A 35 -6.25 -5.96 -6.22
CA VAL A 35 -5.85 -6.77 -7.36
C VAL A 35 -5.28 -8.08 -6.87
N ASP A 36 -5.93 -9.19 -7.25
CA ASP A 36 -5.44 -10.53 -6.97
C ASP A 36 -4.49 -10.93 -8.10
N VAL A 37 -3.19 -10.79 -7.87
CA VAL A 37 -2.17 -11.06 -8.88
C VAL A 37 -2.09 -12.55 -9.21
N GLN A 38 -2.22 -13.43 -8.20
CA GLN A 38 -2.22 -14.88 -8.41
C GLN A 38 -3.34 -15.29 -9.37
N ALA A 39 -4.56 -14.81 -9.10
CA ALA A 39 -5.72 -15.12 -9.94
C ALA A 39 -5.58 -14.52 -11.35
N THR A 40 -5.01 -13.33 -11.44
CA THR A 40 -4.80 -12.66 -12.73
C THR A 40 -3.83 -13.44 -13.61
N PHE A 41 -2.71 -13.90 -13.05
CA PHE A 41 -1.72 -14.68 -13.80
C PHE A 41 -2.26 -16.05 -14.20
N ALA A 42 -3.04 -16.69 -13.33
CA ALA A 42 -3.69 -17.96 -13.65
C ALA A 42 -4.64 -17.78 -14.85
N LYS A 43 -5.44 -16.72 -14.86
CA LYS A 43 -6.42 -16.45 -15.89
C LYS A 43 -5.80 -15.96 -17.21
N LYS A 44 -4.82 -15.08 -17.14
CA LYS A 44 -4.24 -14.42 -18.33
C LYS A 44 -3.10 -15.19 -18.96
N LEU A 45 -2.31 -15.90 -18.16
CA LEU A 45 -1.08 -16.53 -18.61
C LEU A 45 -1.08 -18.05 -18.39
N ASP A 46 -2.12 -18.60 -17.75
CA ASP A 46 -2.15 -20.00 -17.30
C ASP A 46 -0.88 -20.34 -16.49
N ALA A 47 -0.43 -19.37 -15.66
CA ALA A 47 0.78 -19.48 -14.88
C ALA A 47 0.47 -19.58 -13.40
N GLU A 48 1.29 -20.33 -12.66
CA GLU A 48 1.23 -20.36 -11.21
C GLU A 48 2.05 -19.23 -10.62
N PHE A 49 1.57 -18.65 -9.52
CA PHE A 49 2.26 -17.59 -8.80
C PHE A 49 1.91 -17.68 -7.32
N ARG A 50 2.74 -17.06 -6.47
CA ARG A 50 2.46 -16.98 -5.03
C ARG A 50 1.18 -16.18 -4.79
N GLN A 51 0.56 -16.35 -3.62
CA GLN A 51 -0.52 -15.46 -3.21
C GLN A 51 0.03 -14.06 -3.12
N TYR A 52 -0.65 -13.12 -3.76
CA TYR A 52 -0.18 -11.75 -3.89
C TYR A 52 -1.36 -10.82 -4.14
N ARG A 53 -1.53 -9.83 -3.27
CA ARG A 53 -2.63 -8.86 -3.41
C ARG A 53 -2.05 -7.44 -3.43
N ILE A 54 -2.55 -6.61 -4.33
CA ILE A 54 -2.21 -5.19 -4.38
C ILE A 54 -3.43 -4.41 -3.90
N LEU A 55 -3.28 -3.72 -2.77
CA LEU A 55 -4.34 -2.91 -2.18
C LEU A 55 -4.07 -1.44 -2.50
N GLY A 56 -4.96 -0.81 -3.26
CA GLY A 56 -4.85 0.62 -3.55
C GLY A 56 -5.51 1.43 -2.44
N ALA A 57 -4.70 2.06 -1.58
CA ALA A 57 -5.18 2.78 -0.42
C ALA A 57 -5.27 4.28 -0.69
N CYS A 58 -6.38 4.89 -0.28
CA CYS A 58 -6.62 6.32 -0.46
C CYS A 58 -7.13 6.95 0.83
N ASN A 59 -6.50 8.04 1.25
CA ASN A 59 -7.02 8.93 2.26
C ASN A 59 -7.65 10.11 1.52
N PRO A 60 -8.99 10.18 1.41
CA PRO A 60 -9.62 11.17 0.54
C PRO A 60 -9.27 12.63 0.82
N PRO A 61 -9.24 13.11 2.09
CA PRO A 61 -8.84 14.49 2.35
C PRO A 61 -7.42 14.83 1.88
N LEU A 62 -6.47 13.94 2.15
CA LEU A 62 -5.08 14.16 1.74
C LEU A 62 -4.91 14.02 0.22
N ALA A 63 -5.60 13.06 -0.40
CA ALA A 63 -5.58 12.90 -1.84
C ALA A 63 -6.16 14.13 -2.55
N LYS A 64 -7.27 14.66 -2.05
CA LYS A 64 -7.87 15.87 -2.61
C LYS A 64 -6.90 17.05 -2.53
N GLN A 65 -6.27 17.24 -1.39
CA GLN A 65 -5.27 18.30 -1.19
C GLN A 65 -4.11 18.16 -2.19
N GLY A 66 -3.62 16.94 -2.41
CA GLY A 66 -2.56 16.69 -3.36
C GLY A 66 -2.97 16.97 -4.80
N LEU A 67 -4.17 16.56 -5.19
CA LEU A 67 -4.70 16.79 -6.54
C LEU A 67 -4.98 18.27 -6.80
N GLU A 68 -5.32 19.03 -5.77
CA GLU A 68 -5.46 20.48 -5.89
C GLU A 68 -4.11 21.18 -6.11
N ALA A 69 -3.04 20.61 -5.54
CA ALA A 69 -1.68 21.11 -5.76
C ALA A 69 -1.16 20.77 -7.16
N ASP A 70 -1.43 19.55 -7.63
CA ASP A 70 -1.02 19.09 -8.97
C ASP A 70 -2.04 18.07 -9.48
N VAL A 71 -2.82 18.45 -10.47
CA VAL A 71 -3.88 17.60 -11.03
C VAL A 71 -3.33 16.31 -11.64
N ARG A 72 -2.06 16.30 -12.07
CA ARG A 72 -1.42 15.12 -12.66
C ARG A 72 -1.00 14.09 -11.62
N LEU A 73 -1.09 14.45 -10.34
CA LEU A 73 -0.69 13.57 -9.24
C LEU A 73 -1.45 12.23 -9.28
N GLY A 74 -2.64 12.22 -9.85
CA GLY A 74 -3.41 10.98 -10.02
C GLY A 74 -2.65 9.86 -10.71
N ALA A 75 -1.63 10.20 -11.52
CA ALA A 75 -0.78 9.19 -12.15
C ALA A 75 0.05 8.39 -11.13
N LEU A 76 0.25 8.92 -9.92
CA LEU A 76 0.99 8.27 -8.83
C LEU A 76 0.06 7.71 -7.75
N LEU A 77 -1.24 7.79 -7.94
CA LEU A 77 -2.23 7.35 -6.96
C LEU A 77 -3.04 6.17 -7.52
N PRO A 78 -3.62 5.32 -6.65
CA PRO A 78 -3.55 5.35 -5.19
C PRO A 78 -2.20 4.87 -4.65
N CYS A 79 -1.96 5.08 -3.35
CA CYS A 79 -0.77 4.52 -2.70
C CYS A 79 -1.00 3.03 -2.49
N ASN A 80 -0.09 2.21 -2.98
CA ASN A 80 -0.25 0.76 -2.93
C ASN A 80 0.35 0.17 -1.66
N VAL A 81 -0.39 -0.78 -1.09
CA VAL A 81 0.10 -1.67 -0.03
C VAL A 81 -0.05 -3.08 -0.56
N VAL A 82 1.03 -3.84 -0.60
CA VAL A 82 1.01 -5.20 -1.13
C VAL A 82 1.13 -6.22 -0.01
N VAL A 83 0.39 -7.33 -0.15
CA VAL A 83 0.43 -8.46 0.78
C VAL A 83 0.78 -9.69 -0.04
N TYR A 84 1.79 -10.44 0.38
CA TYR A 84 2.30 -11.55 -0.43
C TYR A 84 2.89 -12.66 0.45
N GLU A 85 2.88 -13.89 -0.08
CA GLU A 85 3.58 -15.00 0.54
C GLU A 85 5.09 -14.83 0.33
N THR A 86 5.86 -14.98 1.41
CA THR A 86 7.32 -14.98 1.31
C THR A 86 7.82 -16.38 0.94
N ASP A 87 9.08 -16.49 0.53
CA ASP A 87 9.70 -17.77 0.21
C ASP A 87 9.77 -18.71 1.43
N GLU A 88 9.79 -18.14 2.64
CA GLU A 88 9.84 -18.88 3.91
C GLU A 88 8.47 -19.30 4.42
N GLY A 89 7.39 -18.96 3.74
CA GLY A 89 6.04 -19.33 4.12
C GLY A 89 5.33 -18.35 5.05
N ASP A 90 5.97 -17.22 5.35
CA ASP A 90 5.34 -16.12 6.09
C ASP A 90 4.57 -15.22 5.14
N VAL A 91 4.00 -14.16 5.67
CA VAL A 91 3.28 -13.15 4.89
C VAL A 91 4.01 -11.81 4.99
N GLY A 92 4.40 -11.27 3.85
CA GLY A 92 5.00 -9.95 3.76
C GLY A 92 3.93 -8.89 3.53
N VAL A 93 4.11 -7.73 4.14
CA VAL A 93 3.29 -6.55 3.89
C VAL A 93 4.23 -5.39 3.59
N SER A 94 4.10 -4.82 2.39
CA SER A 94 4.97 -3.74 1.94
C SER A 94 4.12 -2.57 1.46
N ALA A 95 4.27 -1.42 2.11
CA ALA A 95 3.61 -0.19 1.70
C ALA A 95 4.59 0.66 0.89
N VAL A 96 4.13 1.31 -0.16
CA VAL A 96 4.98 2.29 -0.84
C VAL A 96 5.39 3.37 0.16
N ASP A 97 6.65 3.81 0.09
CA ASP A 97 7.09 4.97 0.88
C ASP A 97 6.57 6.24 0.19
N PRO A 98 5.56 6.90 0.76
CA PRO A 98 4.95 8.03 0.09
C PRO A 98 5.85 9.27 0.01
N GLU A 99 6.81 9.40 0.93
CA GLU A 99 7.80 10.48 0.83
C GLU A 99 8.66 10.30 -0.42
N THR A 100 9.13 9.08 -0.65
CA THR A 100 9.92 8.76 -1.86
C THR A 100 9.08 8.92 -3.12
N LEU A 101 7.84 8.41 -3.10
CA LEU A 101 6.94 8.47 -4.25
C LEU A 101 6.65 9.92 -4.65
N LEU A 102 6.26 10.76 -3.69
CA LEU A 102 5.86 12.13 -3.96
C LEU A 102 7.06 13.07 -4.19
N SER A 103 8.25 12.67 -3.77
CA SER A 103 9.47 13.46 -3.98
C SER A 103 9.79 13.70 -5.46
N VAL A 104 9.30 12.81 -6.36
CA VAL A 104 9.55 12.97 -7.80
C VAL A 104 8.87 14.21 -8.38
N VAL A 105 7.84 14.73 -7.70
CA VAL A 105 7.13 15.95 -8.15
C VAL A 105 7.88 17.21 -7.77
N ASP A 106 8.70 17.16 -6.71
CA ASP A 106 9.50 18.28 -6.21
C ASP A 106 8.65 19.51 -5.83
N ASP A 107 7.62 19.26 -5.00
CA ASP A 107 6.70 20.29 -4.50
C ASP A 107 6.66 20.21 -2.97
N PRO A 108 7.00 21.30 -2.24
CA PRO A 108 7.00 21.26 -0.76
C PRO A 108 5.65 20.89 -0.14
N GLU A 109 4.54 21.24 -0.75
CA GLU A 109 3.21 20.86 -0.26
C GLU A 109 3.00 19.36 -0.36
N LEU A 110 3.47 18.71 -1.44
CA LEU A 110 3.39 17.27 -1.60
C LEU A 110 4.35 16.56 -0.66
N ASP A 111 5.48 17.15 -0.34
CA ASP A 111 6.42 16.59 0.63
C ASP A 111 5.78 16.51 2.01
N GLU A 112 5.00 17.50 2.43
CA GLU A 112 4.26 17.50 3.69
C GLU A 112 3.19 16.41 3.72
N ILE A 113 2.46 16.25 2.61
CA ILE A 113 1.46 15.18 2.48
C ILE A 113 2.13 13.81 2.55
N GLY A 114 3.25 13.65 1.87
CA GLY A 114 4.03 12.41 1.89
C GLY A 114 4.48 12.04 3.30
N ALA A 115 4.95 13.00 4.07
CA ALA A 115 5.35 12.77 5.46
C ALA A 115 4.18 12.32 6.33
N GLU A 116 3.01 12.94 6.17
CA GLU A 116 1.80 12.57 6.91
C GLU A 116 1.34 11.16 6.57
N VAL A 117 1.30 10.82 5.30
CA VAL A 117 0.90 9.47 4.85
C VAL A 117 1.91 8.43 5.34
N ARG A 118 3.21 8.76 5.31
CA ARG A 118 4.23 7.85 5.81
C ARG A 118 4.04 7.53 7.28
N GLU A 119 3.79 8.52 8.12
CA GLU A 119 3.52 8.28 9.54
C GLU A 119 2.33 7.35 9.76
N ARG A 120 1.27 7.54 8.99
CA ARG A 120 0.09 6.68 9.06
C ARG A 120 0.38 5.26 8.59
N PHE A 121 1.16 5.09 7.53
CA PHE A 121 1.56 3.77 7.06
C PHE A 121 2.46 3.06 8.07
N GLU A 122 3.33 3.78 8.77
CA GLU A 122 4.13 3.18 9.84
C GLU A 122 3.23 2.62 10.95
N ARG A 123 2.17 3.34 11.32
CA ARG A 123 1.19 2.85 12.30
C ARG A 123 0.40 1.65 11.78
N VAL A 124 0.05 1.65 10.50
CA VAL A 124 -0.61 0.49 9.86
C VAL A 124 0.26 -0.75 9.98
N LEU A 125 1.54 -0.64 9.65
CA LEU A 125 2.46 -1.77 9.72
C LEU A 125 2.67 -2.24 11.16
N ASP A 126 2.73 -1.33 12.12
CA ASP A 126 2.83 -1.67 13.54
C ASP A 126 1.58 -2.45 14.00
N GLU A 127 0.40 -2.05 13.57
CA GLU A 127 -0.84 -2.76 13.91
C GLU A 127 -0.89 -4.15 13.27
N VAL A 128 -0.45 -4.28 12.03
CA VAL A 128 -0.42 -5.57 11.31
C VAL A 128 0.54 -6.55 11.99
N SER A 129 1.66 -6.07 12.50
CA SER A 129 2.68 -6.92 13.14
C SER A 129 2.43 -7.17 14.63
N ALA A 130 1.43 -6.54 15.19
CA ALA A 130 1.11 -6.67 16.64
C ALA A 130 0.53 -8.02 17.00
#